data_c73692bf57f534d9ca9933bd5b565d7b
#
_entry.id   c73692bf57f534d9ca9933bd5b565d7b
#
_cell.length_a   1.000
_cell.length_b   1.000
_cell.length_c   1.000
_cell.angle_alpha   90.00
_cell.angle_beta   90.00
_cell.angle_gamma   90.00
#
_symmetry.space_group_name_H-M   'P 1'
#
loop_
_entity.id
_entity.type
_entity.pdbx_description
1 polymer ?
#
loop_
_entity_poly.entity_id
_entity_poly.type
_entity_poly.pdbx_seq_one_letter_code
_entity_poly.pdbx_strand_id
1 'polypeptide(L)'
;LKCDQYSEQAKLLCKYHVNTDEDLSLLMEKIEAKMTDLLADRNDMRNRARRYLPESEKAAAREKAMELTTEIRELRRELKVCSQVQERSAHVRENLEIIDRDRQREKER
;
A
#
# COMPACT_ATOMS: atom_id res chain seq x y z
N LEU A 1 -8.62 15.41 -10.08
CA LEU A 1 -7.23 15.18 -10.18
C LEU A 1 -6.57 15.20 -8.81
N LYS A 2 -6.16 16.35 -8.28
CA LYS A 2 -5.62 16.40 -6.92
C LYS A 2 -6.67 16.04 -5.86
N CYS A 3 -7.92 16.44 -6.08
CA CYS A 3 -9.03 16.11 -5.17
C CYS A 3 -9.32 14.62 -5.11
N ASP A 4 -9.19 13.91 -6.23
CA ASP A 4 -9.40 12.46 -6.28
C ASP A 4 -8.33 11.70 -5.51
N GLN A 5 -7.07 12.13 -5.58
CA GLN A 5 -5.98 11.55 -4.81
C GLN A 5 -6.19 11.72 -3.30
N TYR A 6 -6.61 12.91 -2.86
CA TYR A 6 -6.90 13.15 -1.45
C TYR A 6 -8.09 12.33 -0.97
N SER A 7 -9.09 12.14 -1.81
CA SER A 7 -10.25 11.29 -1.49
C SER A 7 -9.83 9.83 -1.30
N GLU A 8 -8.96 9.29 -2.16
CA GLU A 8 -8.43 7.94 -2.03
C GLU A 8 -7.60 7.78 -0.75
N GLN A 9 -6.76 8.76 -0.43
CA GLN A 9 -5.96 8.78 0.78
C GLN A 9 -6.85 8.80 2.03
N ALA A 10 -7.85 9.67 2.05
CA ALA A 10 -8.79 9.76 3.17
C ALA A 10 -9.58 8.46 3.36
N LYS A 11 -10.04 7.85 2.28
CA LYS A 11 -10.75 6.57 2.33
C LYS A 11 -9.89 5.45 2.90
N LEU A 12 -8.63 5.38 2.49
CA LEU A 12 -7.68 4.38 2.98
C LEU A 12 -7.44 4.55 4.48
N LEU A 13 -7.18 5.77 4.92
CA LEU A 13 -6.92 6.08 6.33
C LEU A 13 -8.13 5.75 7.20
N CYS A 14 -9.34 6.03 6.73
CA CYS A 14 -10.58 5.69 7.43
C CYS A 14 -10.81 4.17 7.46
N LYS A 15 -10.56 3.48 6.35
CA LYS A 15 -10.76 2.03 6.24
C LYS A 15 -9.91 1.26 7.24
N TYR A 16 -8.68 1.67 7.44
CA TYR A 16 -7.73 0.99 8.32
C TYR A 16 -7.54 1.66 9.68
N HIS A 17 -8.31 2.69 9.98
CA HIS A 17 -8.23 3.44 11.25
C HIS A 17 -6.82 3.98 11.54
N VAL A 18 -6.18 4.51 10.52
CA VAL A 18 -4.84 5.08 10.64
C VAL A 18 -4.93 6.51 11.17
N ASN A 19 -4.36 6.77 12.35
CA ASN A 19 -4.38 8.08 13.00
C ASN A 19 -2.99 8.71 13.14
N THR A 20 -1.94 7.90 13.08
CA THR A 20 -0.55 8.35 13.27
C THR A 20 0.35 7.81 12.16
N ASP A 21 1.56 8.39 12.06
CA ASP A 21 2.58 7.90 11.13
C ASP A 21 3.04 6.48 11.47
N GLU A 22 3.05 6.14 12.77
CA GLU A 22 3.37 4.79 13.22
C GLU A 22 2.32 3.79 12.76
N ASP A 23 1.04 4.15 12.87
CA ASP A 23 -0.07 3.34 12.37
C ASP A 23 0.08 3.09 10.86
N LEU A 24 0.46 4.12 10.11
CA LEU A 24 0.67 4.03 8.68
C LEU A 24 1.82 3.08 8.33
N SER A 25 2.93 3.18 9.04
CA SER A 25 4.08 2.29 8.85
C SER A 25 3.74 0.84 9.14
N LEU A 26 2.98 0.59 10.22
CA LEU A 26 2.49 -0.74 10.56
C LEU A 26 1.55 -1.29 9.49
N LEU A 27 0.67 -0.45 8.96
CA LEU A 27 -0.24 -0.83 7.87
C LEU A 27 0.56 -1.24 6.62
N MET A 28 1.57 -0.47 6.25
CA MET A 28 2.42 -0.77 5.10
C MET A 28 3.15 -2.11 5.27
N GLU A 29 3.67 -2.39 6.46
CA GLU A 29 4.30 -3.67 6.78
C GLU A 29 3.32 -4.83 6.64
N LYS A 30 2.10 -4.67 7.13
CA LYS A 30 1.04 -5.68 7.01
C LYS A 30 0.66 -5.93 5.55
N ILE A 31 0.54 -4.88 4.75
CA ILE A 31 0.22 -5.00 3.33
C ILE A 31 1.34 -5.73 2.60
N GLU A 32 2.59 -5.38 2.86
CA GLU A 32 3.76 -6.03 2.25
C GLU A 32 3.84 -7.51 2.61
N ALA A 33 3.62 -7.87 3.88
CA ALA A 33 3.59 -9.24 4.33
C ALA A 33 2.49 -10.04 3.63
N LYS A 34 1.29 -9.48 3.55
CA LYS A 34 0.15 -10.11 2.86
C LYS A 34 0.44 -10.28 1.36
N MET A 35 1.04 -9.29 0.72
CA MET A 35 1.46 -9.39 -0.68
C MET A 35 2.46 -10.51 -0.91
N THR A 36 3.43 -10.66 -0.02
CA THR A 36 4.42 -11.74 -0.10
C THR A 36 3.76 -13.10 -0.04
N ASP A 37 2.81 -13.29 0.88
CA ASP A 37 2.05 -14.54 0.99
C ASP A 37 1.21 -14.80 -0.26
N LEU A 38 0.53 -13.79 -0.78
CA LEU A 38 -0.28 -13.91 -1.99
C LEU A 38 0.56 -14.21 -3.23
N LEU A 39 1.76 -13.62 -3.34
CA LEU A 39 2.69 -13.90 -4.42
C LEU A 39 3.18 -15.34 -4.39
N ALA A 40 3.46 -15.87 -3.20
CA ALA A 40 3.85 -17.26 -3.03
C ALA A 40 2.70 -18.21 -3.43
N ASP A 41 1.47 -17.92 -2.97
CA ASP A 41 0.29 -18.69 -3.32
C ASP A 41 0.02 -18.67 -4.83
N ARG A 42 0.14 -17.50 -5.44
CA ARG A 42 -0.03 -17.37 -6.89
C ARG A 42 1.00 -18.19 -7.66
N ASN A 43 2.23 -18.19 -7.20
CA ASN A 43 3.31 -18.95 -7.81
C ASN A 43 3.02 -20.46 -7.73
N ASP A 44 2.54 -20.93 -6.57
CA ASP A 44 2.12 -22.32 -6.39
C ASP A 44 0.98 -22.71 -7.35
N MET A 45 -0.01 -21.84 -7.52
CA MET A 45 -1.13 -22.09 -8.43
C MET A 45 -0.67 -22.14 -9.88
N ARG A 46 0.25 -21.25 -10.29
CA ARG A 46 0.85 -21.26 -11.62
C ARG A 46 1.67 -22.53 -11.87
N ASN A 47 2.41 -22.99 -10.87
CA ASN A 47 3.18 -24.23 -10.95
C ASN A 47 2.27 -25.44 -11.07
N ARG A 48 1.15 -25.48 -10.34
CA ARG A 48 0.14 -26.54 -10.47
C ARG A 48 -0.47 -26.57 -11.86
N ALA A 49 -0.75 -25.40 -12.45
CA ALA A 49 -1.29 -25.30 -13.80
C ALA A 49 -0.33 -25.81 -14.89
N ARG A 50 0.97 -25.87 -14.59
CA ARG A 50 2.02 -26.39 -15.49
C ARG A 50 2.25 -27.89 -15.33
N ARG A 51 1.79 -28.50 -14.22
CA ARG A 51 1.94 -29.93 -13.96
C ARG A 51 0.96 -30.73 -14.80
N TYR A 52 1.25 -32.03 -14.90
CA TYR A 52 0.38 -32.97 -15.61
C TYR A 52 -0.84 -33.28 -14.75
N LEU A 53 -1.87 -32.46 -14.87
CA LEU A 53 -3.11 -32.54 -14.11
C LEU A 53 -4.31 -32.60 -15.09
N PRO A 54 -5.46 -33.11 -14.66
CA PRO A 54 -6.69 -33.02 -15.46
C PRO A 54 -7.03 -31.57 -15.80
N GLU A 55 -7.64 -31.33 -16.95
CA GLU A 55 -7.99 -29.98 -17.42
C GLU A 55 -8.84 -29.17 -16.43
N SER A 56 -9.75 -29.87 -15.71
CA SER A 56 -10.57 -29.20 -14.69
C SER A 56 -9.73 -28.64 -13.54
N GLU A 57 -8.70 -29.36 -13.10
CA GLU A 57 -7.80 -28.91 -12.03
C GLU A 57 -6.87 -27.79 -12.51
N LYS A 58 -6.39 -27.89 -13.76
CA LYS A 58 -5.59 -26.80 -14.36
C LYS A 58 -6.40 -25.53 -14.50
N ALA A 59 -7.64 -25.62 -14.96
CA ALA A 59 -8.54 -24.49 -15.09
C ALA A 59 -8.80 -23.84 -13.73
N ALA A 60 -9.07 -24.65 -12.70
CA ALA A 60 -9.27 -24.15 -11.34
C ALA A 60 -8.01 -23.45 -10.80
N ALA A 61 -6.82 -24.00 -11.04
CA ALA A 61 -5.56 -23.37 -10.63
C ALA A 61 -5.31 -22.05 -11.33
N ARG A 62 -5.61 -21.95 -12.62
CA ARG A 62 -5.50 -20.69 -13.39
C ARG A 62 -6.46 -19.64 -12.88
N GLU A 63 -7.71 -20.02 -12.60
CA GLU A 63 -8.75 -19.13 -12.06
C GLU A 63 -8.32 -18.58 -10.69
N LYS A 64 -7.80 -19.45 -9.83
CA LYS A 64 -7.29 -19.04 -8.52
C LYS A 64 -6.11 -18.09 -8.65
N ALA A 65 -5.19 -18.35 -9.58
CA ALA A 65 -4.07 -17.44 -9.84
C ALA A 65 -4.54 -16.08 -10.33
N MET A 66 -5.59 -16.01 -11.13
CA MET A 66 -6.18 -14.74 -11.57
C MET A 66 -6.81 -13.96 -10.42
N GLU A 67 -7.55 -14.63 -9.53
CA GLU A 67 -8.12 -14.02 -8.33
C GLU A 67 -7.02 -13.43 -7.43
N LEU A 68 -5.94 -14.20 -7.21
CA LEU A 68 -4.80 -13.76 -6.43
C LEU A 68 -4.10 -12.55 -7.07
N THR A 69 -4.00 -12.52 -8.40
CA THR A 69 -3.44 -11.39 -9.13
C THR A 69 -4.27 -10.12 -8.90
N THR A 70 -5.58 -10.24 -8.89
CA THR A 70 -6.48 -9.11 -8.63
C THR A 70 -6.27 -8.55 -7.21
N GLU A 71 -6.21 -9.42 -6.21
CA GLU A 71 -5.93 -9.02 -4.81
C GLU A 71 -4.57 -8.35 -4.68
N ILE A 72 -3.54 -8.89 -5.34
CA ILE A 72 -2.19 -8.32 -5.33
C ILE A 72 -2.19 -6.90 -5.93
N ARG A 73 -2.91 -6.69 -7.02
CA ARG A 73 -3.03 -5.37 -7.64
C ARG A 73 -3.70 -4.36 -6.72
N GLU A 74 -4.75 -4.77 -6.02
CA GLU A 74 -5.42 -3.93 -5.04
C GLU A 74 -4.49 -3.54 -3.90
N LEU A 75 -3.74 -4.50 -3.36
CA LEU A 75 -2.77 -4.24 -2.28
C LEU A 75 -1.64 -3.33 -2.75
N ARG A 76 -1.15 -3.49 -3.98
CA ARG A 76 -0.15 -2.59 -4.56
C ARG A 76 -0.66 -1.17 -4.67
N ARG A 77 -1.92 -1.01 -5.07
CA ARG A 77 -2.58 0.30 -5.13
C ARG A 77 -2.67 0.94 -3.75
N GLU A 78 -3.09 0.17 -2.76
CA GLU A 78 -3.17 0.63 -1.37
C GLU A 78 -1.79 1.02 -0.84
N LEU A 79 -0.77 0.23 -1.12
CA LEU A 79 0.61 0.51 -0.72
C LEU A 79 1.13 1.81 -1.36
N LYS A 80 0.80 2.03 -2.62
CA LYS A 80 1.16 3.27 -3.33
C LYS A 80 0.50 4.48 -2.68
N VAL A 81 -0.78 4.37 -2.31
CA VAL A 81 -1.50 5.43 -1.60
C VAL A 81 -0.86 5.71 -0.23
N CYS A 82 -0.49 4.66 0.51
CA CYS A 82 0.24 4.80 1.78
C CYS A 82 1.55 5.56 1.60
N SER A 83 2.32 5.24 0.57
CA SER A 83 3.58 5.93 0.25
C SER A 83 3.34 7.40 -0.04
N GLN A 84 2.28 7.74 -0.76
CA GLN A 84 1.90 9.13 -1.04
C GLN A 84 1.57 9.89 0.24
N VAL A 85 0.87 9.26 1.16
CA VAL A 85 0.54 9.85 2.47
C VAL A 85 1.81 10.10 3.29
N GLN A 86 2.75 9.16 3.30
CA GLN A 86 4.03 9.33 3.99
C GLN A 86 4.85 10.49 3.42
N GLU A 87 4.95 10.58 2.11
CA GLU A 87 5.67 11.68 1.45
C GLU A 87 5.06 13.04 1.79
N ARG A 88 3.74 13.11 1.77
CA ARG A 88 3.01 14.33 2.12
C ARG A 88 3.24 14.73 3.58
N SER A 89 3.20 13.77 4.49
CA SER A 89 3.43 13.98 5.91
C SER A 89 4.86 14.47 6.17
N ALA A 90 5.86 13.86 5.54
CA ALA A 90 7.26 14.28 5.63
C ALA A 90 7.44 15.71 5.10
N HIS A 91 6.81 16.02 3.97
CA HIS A 91 6.90 17.36 3.37
C HIS A 91 6.28 18.45 4.27
N VAL A 92 5.16 18.17 4.89
CA VAL A 92 4.53 19.08 5.86
C VAL A 92 5.44 19.31 7.06
N ARG A 93 6.09 18.27 7.59
CA ARG A 93 7.05 18.39 8.69
C ARG A 93 8.23 19.28 8.32
N GLU A 94 8.81 19.08 7.14
CA GLU A 94 9.92 19.92 6.66
C GLU A 94 9.52 21.38 6.58
N ASN A 95 8.36 21.68 6.07
CA ASN A 95 7.82 23.03 5.98
C ASN A 95 7.62 23.66 7.36
N LEU A 96 7.12 22.92 8.34
CA LEU A 96 6.94 23.39 9.71
C LEU A 96 8.28 23.67 10.38
N GLU A 97 9.29 22.83 10.18
CA GLU A 97 10.63 23.06 10.71
C GLU A 97 11.27 24.33 10.14
N ILE A 98 11.11 24.59 8.86
CA ILE A 98 11.60 25.81 8.20
C ILE A 98 10.91 27.04 8.80
N ILE A 99 9.62 27.01 9.00
CA ILE A 99 8.84 28.10 9.60
C ILE A 99 9.31 28.38 11.02
N ASP A 100 9.53 27.37 11.83
CA ASP A 100 10.01 27.52 13.22
C ASP A 100 11.42 28.12 13.26
N ARG A 101 12.32 27.74 12.38
CA ARG A 101 13.66 28.32 12.27
C ARG A 101 13.60 29.79 11.92
N ASP A 102 12.75 30.19 10.99
CA ASP A 102 12.57 31.58 10.59
C ASP A 102 12.01 32.43 11.75
N ARG A 103 11.06 31.89 12.52
CA ARG A 103 10.52 32.54 13.72
C ARG A 103 11.58 32.74 14.79
N GLN A 104 12.46 31.77 15.01
CA GLN A 104 13.57 31.91 15.97
C GLN A 104 14.56 33.00 15.54
N ARG A 105 14.86 33.09 14.25
CA ARG A 105 15.73 34.15 13.72
C ARG A 105 15.16 35.55 13.95
N GLU A 106 13.85 35.71 13.78
CA GLU A 106 13.17 36.97 14.04
C GLU A 106 13.22 37.36 15.53
N LYS A 107 13.14 36.40 16.44
CA LYS A 107 13.22 36.64 17.89
C LYS A 107 14.63 37.03 18.35
N GLU A 108 15.67 36.58 17.67
CA GLU A 108 17.06 36.88 18.02
C GLU A 108 17.51 38.26 17.55
N ARG A 109 16.75 38.95 16.72
CA ARG A 109 16.99 40.33 16.32
C ARG A 109 16.35 41.29 17.29
#